data_75645ecd674c5069a4271f72940f7583
#
_entry.id   75645ecd674c5069a4271f72940f7583
#
_cell.length_a   1.000
_cell.length_b   1.000
_cell.length_c   1.000
_cell.angle_alpha   90.00
_cell.angle_beta   90.00
_cell.angle_gamma   90.00
#
_symmetry.space_group_name_H-M   'P 1'
#
loop_
_entity.id
_entity.type
_entity.pdbx_description
1 polymer ?
#
loop_
_entity_poly.entity_id
_entity_poly.type
_entity_poly.pdbx_seq_one_letter_code
_entity_poly.pdbx_strand_id
1 'polypeptide(L)'
;MKQTIAVIGIGNLGGVFSQAFLRLGHPVVPVLRGMDIAEVADAVPNPALVLVAVGEEDLHPVLGELPGAWRDGVARLQNELMPGDWEMFDLPQPTVAVVWFEKRQTMPATPYYPNPVYGPRADLMLAALEALDMPALELHDPGELLFELVRKNLYIVSKNIMGLVAEGTVGEVWDARRDPFERVAGDVLTIHEWLAGEPLPRQRLLEQLAHDIEALPDKGLAGSSAPARLRRMLMHA
;
A
#
# COMPACT_ATOMS: atom_id res chain seq x y z
N MET A 1 -12.94 11.30 -25.58
CA MET A 1 -12.96 10.08 -24.75
C MET A 1 -11.86 10.23 -23.71
N LYS A 2 -12.09 9.76 -22.47
CA LYS A 2 -11.02 9.71 -21.46
C LYS A 2 -9.94 8.71 -21.86
N GLN A 3 -8.70 8.98 -21.45
CA GLN A 3 -7.57 8.09 -21.71
C GLN A 3 -7.73 6.77 -20.96
N THR A 4 -7.15 5.71 -21.49
CA THR A 4 -7.16 4.37 -20.89
C THR A 4 -6.33 4.33 -19.60
N ILE A 5 -6.77 3.54 -18.65
CA ILE A 5 -6.02 3.14 -17.45
C ILE A 5 -5.60 1.68 -17.63
N ALA A 6 -4.33 1.38 -17.47
CA ALA A 6 -3.85 0.01 -17.36
C ALA A 6 -3.83 -0.41 -15.89
N VAL A 7 -4.31 -1.62 -15.57
CA VAL A 7 -4.31 -2.15 -14.20
C VAL A 7 -3.64 -3.52 -14.18
N ILE A 8 -2.46 -3.59 -13.58
CA ILE A 8 -1.70 -4.83 -13.42
C ILE A 8 -2.10 -5.49 -12.10
N GLY A 9 -2.80 -6.63 -12.23
CA GLY A 9 -3.36 -7.35 -11.09
C GLY A 9 -4.78 -6.91 -10.75
N ILE A 10 -5.78 -7.74 -11.12
CA ILE A 10 -7.21 -7.53 -10.81
C ILE A 10 -7.59 -8.38 -9.58
N GLY A 11 -6.84 -8.21 -8.51
CA GLY A 11 -7.19 -8.75 -7.19
C GLY A 11 -8.22 -7.88 -6.45
N ASN A 12 -8.26 -8.01 -5.12
CA ASN A 12 -9.21 -7.24 -4.31
C ASN A 12 -9.07 -5.72 -4.53
N LEU A 13 -7.85 -5.18 -4.45
CA LEU A 13 -7.61 -3.74 -4.60
C LEU A 13 -7.66 -3.31 -6.06
N GLY A 14 -7.03 -4.05 -6.97
CA GLY A 14 -7.09 -3.76 -8.41
C GLY A 14 -8.50 -3.73 -8.95
N GLY A 15 -9.38 -4.64 -8.49
CA GLY A 15 -10.79 -4.65 -8.83
C GLY A 15 -11.55 -3.43 -8.30
N VAL A 16 -11.25 -2.97 -7.07
CA VAL A 16 -11.85 -1.76 -6.48
C VAL A 16 -11.49 -0.53 -7.31
N PHE A 17 -10.21 -0.31 -7.60
CA PHE A 17 -9.77 0.83 -8.40
C PHE A 17 -10.24 0.75 -9.87
N SER A 18 -10.28 -0.45 -10.46
CA SER A 18 -10.84 -0.64 -11.80
C SER A 18 -12.29 -0.19 -11.87
N GLN A 19 -13.11 -0.56 -10.88
CA GLN A 19 -14.49 -0.11 -10.78
C GLN A 19 -14.58 1.43 -10.66
N ALA A 20 -13.71 2.04 -9.86
CA ALA A 20 -13.65 3.49 -9.71
C ALA A 20 -13.35 4.20 -11.03
N PHE A 21 -12.30 3.76 -11.74
CA PHE A 21 -11.92 4.35 -13.02
C PHE A 21 -13.02 4.20 -14.08
N LEU A 22 -13.70 3.05 -14.12
CA LEU A 22 -14.86 2.84 -15.01
C LEU A 22 -16.02 3.79 -14.66
N ARG A 23 -16.30 4.02 -13.37
CA ARG A 23 -17.31 5.02 -12.94
C ARG A 23 -16.95 6.43 -13.39
N LEU A 24 -15.66 6.76 -13.40
CA LEU A 24 -15.15 8.02 -13.92
C LEU A 24 -15.16 8.10 -15.45
N GLY A 25 -15.51 7.02 -16.16
CA GLY A 25 -15.59 6.96 -17.63
C GLY A 25 -14.25 6.70 -18.31
N HIS A 26 -13.23 6.23 -17.57
CA HIS A 26 -11.98 5.75 -18.17
C HIS A 26 -12.13 4.32 -18.66
N PRO A 27 -11.73 3.97 -19.90
CA PRO A 27 -11.53 2.59 -20.28
C PRO A 27 -10.45 1.96 -19.39
N VAL A 28 -10.68 0.73 -18.93
CA VAL A 28 -9.71 -0.01 -18.11
C VAL A 28 -9.23 -1.23 -18.88
N VAL A 29 -7.92 -1.36 -19.03
CA VAL A 29 -7.28 -2.53 -19.62
C VAL A 29 -6.59 -3.32 -18.51
N PRO A 30 -7.08 -4.54 -18.20
CA PRO A 30 -6.47 -5.38 -17.19
C PRO A 30 -5.24 -6.10 -17.73
N VAL A 31 -4.19 -6.20 -16.93
CA VAL A 31 -3.06 -7.10 -17.14
C VAL A 31 -3.14 -8.20 -16.08
N LEU A 32 -3.48 -9.41 -16.52
CA LEU A 32 -3.66 -10.57 -15.66
C LEU A 32 -2.36 -11.37 -15.54
N ARG A 33 -2.28 -12.21 -14.52
CA ARG A 33 -1.16 -13.14 -14.33
C ARG A 33 -0.99 -14.02 -15.57
N GLY A 34 0.22 -14.06 -16.11
CA GLY A 34 0.56 -14.83 -17.32
C GLY A 34 0.34 -14.08 -18.65
N MET A 35 -0.15 -12.84 -18.61
CA MET A 35 -0.14 -11.96 -19.79
C MET A 35 1.24 -11.29 -19.90
N ASP A 36 1.69 -11.08 -21.13
CA ASP A 36 2.89 -10.31 -21.43
C ASP A 36 2.58 -8.81 -21.30
N ILE A 37 3.27 -8.14 -20.36
CA ILE A 37 3.07 -6.70 -20.10
C ILE A 37 3.46 -5.87 -21.33
N ALA A 38 4.52 -6.29 -22.06
CA ALA A 38 4.98 -5.57 -23.25
C ALA A 38 3.95 -5.62 -24.38
N GLU A 39 3.34 -6.78 -24.65
CA GLU A 39 2.27 -6.91 -25.64
C GLU A 39 1.07 -6.02 -25.33
N VAL A 40 0.68 -5.94 -24.05
CA VAL A 40 -0.42 -5.04 -23.63
C VAL A 40 -0.02 -3.57 -23.77
N ALA A 41 1.24 -3.23 -23.46
CA ALA A 41 1.74 -1.87 -23.61
C ALA A 41 1.81 -1.43 -25.08
N ASP A 42 2.15 -2.32 -26.00
CA ASP A 42 2.10 -2.04 -27.44
C ASP A 42 0.68 -1.71 -27.91
N ALA A 43 -0.33 -2.37 -27.36
CA ALA A 43 -1.74 -2.07 -27.64
C ALA A 43 -2.25 -0.79 -26.94
N VAL A 44 -1.65 -0.38 -25.82
CA VAL A 44 -2.01 0.79 -25.02
C VAL A 44 -0.74 1.60 -24.70
N PRO A 45 -0.11 2.24 -25.68
CA PRO A 45 1.21 2.85 -25.47
C PRO A 45 1.23 4.06 -24.55
N ASN A 46 0.10 4.75 -24.38
CA ASN A 46 0.00 5.98 -23.59
C ASN A 46 -1.21 5.96 -22.64
N PRO A 47 -1.23 5.10 -21.63
CA PRO A 47 -2.28 5.14 -20.62
C PRO A 47 -2.16 6.41 -19.76
N ALA A 48 -3.29 6.91 -19.23
CA ALA A 48 -3.27 8.02 -18.28
C ALA A 48 -2.61 7.62 -16.95
N LEU A 49 -2.73 6.33 -16.60
CA LEU A 49 -2.18 5.73 -15.39
C LEU A 49 -1.91 4.24 -15.62
N VAL A 50 -0.87 3.72 -15.01
CA VAL A 50 -0.56 2.29 -14.88
C VAL A 50 -0.64 1.93 -13.41
N LEU A 51 -1.75 1.37 -12.97
CA LEU A 51 -1.90 0.94 -11.57
C LEU A 51 -1.30 -0.45 -11.38
N VAL A 52 -0.25 -0.56 -10.57
CA VAL A 52 0.32 -1.84 -10.13
C VAL A 52 -0.36 -2.25 -8.83
N ALA A 53 -1.28 -3.23 -8.90
CA ALA A 53 -2.12 -3.71 -7.81
C ALA A 53 -1.90 -5.20 -7.51
N VAL A 54 -0.68 -5.67 -7.65
CA VAL A 54 -0.24 -7.04 -7.33
C VAL A 54 0.12 -7.19 -5.85
N GLY A 55 0.30 -8.43 -5.40
CA GLY A 55 0.81 -8.70 -4.06
C GLY A 55 2.26 -8.23 -3.88
N GLU A 56 2.68 -8.11 -2.62
CA GLU A 56 4.03 -7.64 -2.26
C GLU A 56 5.15 -8.50 -2.90
N GLU A 57 4.93 -9.82 -3.02
CA GLU A 57 5.91 -10.74 -3.61
C GLU A 57 6.03 -10.60 -5.14
N ASP A 58 4.97 -10.16 -5.81
CA ASP A 58 4.93 -9.98 -7.26
C ASP A 58 5.38 -8.56 -7.69
N LEU A 59 5.58 -7.62 -6.74
CA LEU A 59 5.84 -6.21 -7.05
C LEU A 59 7.14 -6.02 -7.84
N HIS A 60 8.27 -6.48 -7.31
CA HIS A 60 9.57 -6.29 -7.94
C HIS A 60 9.67 -6.97 -9.31
N PRO A 61 9.22 -8.24 -9.51
CA PRO A 61 9.13 -8.82 -10.83
C PRO A 61 8.36 -7.97 -11.83
N VAL A 62 7.17 -7.48 -11.46
CA VAL A 62 6.33 -6.64 -12.32
C VAL A 62 7.01 -5.30 -12.64
N LEU A 63 7.62 -4.64 -11.65
CA LEU A 63 8.31 -3.36 -11.90
C LEU A 63 9.51 -3.53 -12.84
N GLY A 64 10.21 -4.67 -12.76
CA GLY A 64 11.32 -5.01 -13.66
C GLY A 64 10.88 -5.24 -15.11
N GLU A 65 9.66 -5.74 -15.33
CA GLU A 65 9.09 -6.00 -16.66
C GLU A 65 8.39 -4.80 -17.28
N LEU A 66 8.25 -3.66 -16.57
CA LEU A 66 7.54 -2.49 -17.07
C LEU A 66 8.23 -1.88 -18.30
N PRO A 67 7.53 -1.77 -19.44
CA PRO A 67 8.04 -1.07 -20.61
C PRO A 67 8.31 0.41 -20.32
N GLY A 68 9.30 0.98 -20.99
CA GLY A 68 9.71 2.38 -20.80
C GLY A 68 8.56 3.38 -20.96
N ALA A 69 7.66 3.14 -21.91
CA ALA A 69 6.49 4.00 -22.16
C ALA A 69 5.48 4.07 -20.99
N TRP A 70 5.50 3.09 -20.06
CA TRP A 70 4.59 3.04 -18.93
C TRP A 70 5.18 3.58 -17.64
N ARG A 71 6.50 3.73 -17.55
CA ARG A 71 7.23 4.05 -16.30
C ARG A 71 6.82 5.39 -15.67
N ASP A 72 6.58 6.41 -16.48
CA ASP A 72 6.19 7.74 -16.00
C ASP A 72 4.73 7.81 -15.46
N GLY A 73 3.91 6.80 -15.78
CA GLY A 73 2.51 6.74 -15.37
C GLY A 73 2.21 5.77 -14.23
N VAL A 74 3.23 5.21 -13.57
CA VAL A 74 3.06 4.14 -12.57
C VAL A 74 2.48 4.67 -11.27
N ALA A 75 1.43 4.00 -10.80
CA ALA A 75 0.88 4.15 -9.44
C ALA A 75 0.93 2.83 -8.66
N ARG A 76 1.16 2.90 -7.37
CA ARG A 76 1.33 1.78 -6.44
C ARG A 76 0.49 1.94 -5.19
N LEU A 77 0.17 0.81 -4.55
CA LEU A 77 -0.68 0.78 -3.37
C LEU A 77 -0.38 -0.41 -2.43
N GLN A 78 0.77 -1.05 -2.60
CA GLN A 78 1.16 -2.20 -1.77
C GLN A 78 1.36 -1.80 -0.31
N ASN A 79 1.10 -2.76 0.58
CA ASN A 79 1.60 -2.66 1.95
C ASN A 79 3.12 -2.91 1.96
N GLU A 80 3.78 -2.51 3.03
CA GLU A 80 5.23 -2.66 3.21
C GLU A 80 6.09 -1.90 2.17
N LEU A 81 5.47 -1.09 1.32
CA LEU A 81 6.16 -0.28 0.31
C LEU A 81 7.07 0.76 0.98
N MET A 82 8.31 0.85 0.49
CA MET A 82 9.31 1.84 0.92
C MET A 82 9.98 2.48 -0.30
N PRO A 83 10.67 3.62 -0.17
CA PRO A 83 11.31 4.30 -1.30
C PRO A 83 12.20 3.41 -2.16
N GLY A 84 13.00 2.53 -1.56
CA GLY A 84 13.83 1.56 -2.28
C GLY A 84 13.09 0.67 -3.27
N ASP A 85 11.78 0.41 -3.05
CA ASP A 85 10.97 -0.42 -3.94
C ASP A 85 10.70 0.20 -5.32
N TRP A 86 10.94 1.48 -5.50
CA TRP A 86 10.82 2.12 -6.81
C TRP A 86 12.14 2.72 -7.30
N GLU A 87 13.01 3.13 -6.41
CA GLU A 87 14.33 3.70 -6.75
C GLU A 87 15.21 2.68 -7.46
N MET A 88 15.20 1.42 -7.00
CA MET A 88 15.95 0.33 -7.61
C MET A 88 15.51 -0.01 -9.05
N PHE A 89 14.36 0.49 -9.51
CA PHE A 89 13.84 0.30 -10.87
C PHE A 89 13.90 1.57 -11.71
N ASP A 90 14.63 2.61 -11.29
CA ASP A 90 14.72 3.91 -11.99
C ASP A 90 13.34 4.52 -12.28
N LEU A 91 12.41 4.43 -11.34
CA LEU A 91 11.10 5.05 -11.44
C LEU A 91 11.16 6.43 -10.78
N PRO A 92 11.25 7.53 -11.56
CA PRO A 92 11.74 8.81 -11.05
C PRO A 92 10.79 9.49 -10.07
N GLN A 93 9.50 9.36 -10.27
CA GLN A 93 8.47 9.94 -9.38
C GLN A 93 7.27 9.01 -9.29
N PRO A 94 7.17 8.23 -8.23
CA PRO A 94 6.04 7.33 -8.07
C PRO A 94 4.77 8.09 -7.72
N THR A 95 3.64 7.65 -8.27
CA THR A 95 2.36 7.89 -7.63
C THR A 95 2.13 6.77 -6.63
N VAL A 96 1.80 7.10 -5.38
CA VAL A 96 1.57 6.13 -4.30
C VAL A 96 0.26 6.46 -3.59
N ALA A 97 -0.57 5.45 -3.39
CA ALA A 97 -1.73 5.55 -2.51
C ALA A 97 -1.51 4.66 -1.27
N VAL A 98 -1.49 5.27 -0.09
CA VAL A 98 -1.42 4.55 1.18
C VAL A 98 -2.84 4.14 1.56
N VAL A 99 -3.22 2.89 1.23
CA VAL A 99 -4.60 2.42 1.31
C VAL A 99 -5.00 2.09 2.74
N TRP A 100 -5.91 2.86 3.34
CA TRP A 100 -6.48 2.66 4.66
C TRP A 100 -7.92 2.15 4.61
N PHE A 101 -8.21 1.19 3.73
CA PHE A 101 -9.47 0.46 3.71
C PHE A 101 -9.26 -1.04 3.61
N GLU A 102 -10.22 -1.80 4.08
CA GLU A 102 -10.24 -3.26 3.94
C GLU A 102 -11.20 -3.66 2.82
N LYS A 103 -10.78 -4.60 1.98
CA LYS A 103 -11.63 -5.25 0.98
C LYS A 103 -11.50 -6.76 1.13
N ARG A 104 -12.58 -7.41 1.51
CA ARG A 104 -12.72 -8.87 1.45
C ARG A 104 -13.56 -9.26 0.23
N GLN A 105 -13.38 -10.48 -0.29
CA GLN A 105 -14.00 -10.91 -1.56
C GLN A 105 -15.50 -10.61 -1.65
N THR A 106 -16.25 -10.85 -0.58
CA THR A 106 -17.71 -10.75 -0.57
C THR A 106 -18.28 -9.49 0.08
N MET A 107 -17.42 -8.62 0.65
CA MET A 107 -17.87 -7.44 1.38
C MET A 107 -17.49 -6.15 0.62
N PRO A 108 -18.26 -5.06 0.76
CA PRO A 108 -17.85 -3.75 0.31
C PRO A 108 -16.49 -3.35 0.89
N ALA A 109 -15.75 -2.51 0.18
CA ALA A 109 -14.56 -1.89 0.74
C ALA A 109 -14.97 -0.91 1.85
N THR A 110 -14.31 -1.00 3.02
CA THR A 110 -14.65 -0.19 4.20
C THR A 110 -13.44 0.63 4.61
N PRO A 111 -13.51 1.97 4.52
CA PRO A 111 -12.42 2.85 4.94
C PRO A 111 -12.28 2.88 6.46
N TYR A 112 -11.03 3.03 6.93
CA TYR A 112 -10.68 3.24 8.34
C TYR A 112 -10.21 4.66 8.59
N TYR A 113 -9.38 5.17 7.68
CA TYR A 113 -8.83 6.50 7.66
C TYR A 113 -8.90 7.09 6.25
N PRO A 114 -8.70 8.39 6.08
CA PRO A 114 -8.38 8.95 4.79
C PRO A 114 -7.18 8.22 4.16
N ASN A 115 -7.23 8.01 2.86
CA ASN A 115 -6.18 7.36 2.10
C ASN A 115 -5.21 8.45 1.59
N PRO A 116 -3.97 8.55 2.12
CA PRO A 116 -3.00 9.49 1.61
C PRO A 116 -2.57 9.12 0.19
N VAL A 117 -2.48 10.10 -0.69
CA VAL A 117 -2.05 9.94 -2.08
C VAL A 117 -0.97 10.96 -2.40
N TYR A 118 0.12 10.51 -2.98
CA TYR A 118 1.26 11.33 -3.39
C TYR A 118 1.63 11.07 -4.84
N GLY A 119 2.15 12.08 -5.54
CA GLY A 119 2.85 11.93 -6.79
C GLY A 119 2.14 12.50 -8.01
N PRO A 120 2.72 12.35 -9.22
CA PRO A 120 2.32 13.10 -10.42
C PRO A 120 0.94 12.72 -10.99
N ARG A 121 0.35 11.60 -10.56
CA ARG A 121 -1.00 11.14 -10.93
C ARG A 121 -1.93 11.07 -9.71
N ALA A 122 -1.63 11.85 -8.67
CA ALA A 122 -2.44 11.88 -7.45
C ALA A 122 -3.89 12.28 -7.75
N ASP A 123 -4.11 13.20 -8.67
CA ASP A 123 -5.43 13.65 -9.13
C ASP A 123 -6.33 12.49 -9.58
N LEU A 124 -5.80 11.55 -10.38
CA LEU A 124 -6.55 10.38 -10.85
C LEU A 124 -6.86 9.40 -9.72
N MET A 125 -5.92 9.20 -8.80
CA MET A 125 -6.11 8.30 -7.67
C MET A 125 -7.10 8.89 -6.65
N LEU A 126 -7.04 10.20 -6.38
CA LEU A 126 -7.99 10.92 -5.52
C LEU A 126 -9.40 10.87 -6.12
N ALA A 127 -9.55 11.17 -7.41
CA ALA A 127 -10.84 11.08 -8.09
C ALA A 127 -11.40 9.65 -8.05
N ALA A 128 -10.54 8.62 -8.17
CA ALA A 128 -10.96 7.23 -8.06
C ALA A 128 -11.47 6.89 -6.65
N LEU A 129 -10.81 7.37 -5.60
CA LEU A 129 -11.25 7.17 -4.23
C LEU A 129 -12.56 7.93 -3.95
N GLU A 130 -12.70 9.16 -4.41
CA GLU A 130 -13.93 9.95 -4.32
C GLU A 130 -15.11 9.26 -5.02
N ALA A 131 -14.92 8.68 -6.21
CA ALA A 131 -15.95 7.93 -6.93
C ALA A 131 -16.45 6.69 -6.19
N LEU A 132 -15.74 6.25 -5.14
CA LEU A 132 -16.07 5.14 -4.26
C LEU A 132 -16.54 5.59 -2.87
N ASP A 133 -16.75 6.89 -2.67
CA ASP A 133 -17.07 7.50 -1.37
C ASP A 133 -16.01 7.20 -0.30
N MET A 134 -14.75 7.07 -0.70
CA MET A 134 -13.62 6.81 0.20
C MET A 134 -12.88 8.11 0.52
N PRO A 135 -12.74 8.47 1.80
CA PRO A 135 -11.98 9.64 2.19
C PRO A 135 -10.53 9.51 1.73
N ALA A 136 -9.97 10.59 1.18
CA ALA A 136 -8.60 10.65 0.72
C ALA A 136 -8.00 12.02 1.00
N LEU A 137 -6.67 12.11 1.01
CA LEU A 137 -5.95 13.38 1.13
C LEU A 137 -4.73 13.37 0.22
N GLU A 138 -4.44 14.51 -0.38
CA GLU A 138 -3.26 14.68 -1.20
C GLU A 138 -2.06 15.06 -0.32
N LEU A 139 -0.94 14.38 -0.55
CA LEU A 139 0.35 14.72 0.03
C LEU A 139 1.20 15.46 -0.99
N HIS A 140 1.93 16.48 -0.53
CA HIS A 140 2.77 17.32 -1.40
C HIS A 140 4.27 17.19 -1.08
N ASP A 141 4.61 16.56 0.03
CA ASP A 141 5.98 16.40 0.50
C ASP A 141 6.38 14.91 0.56
N PRO A 142 7.55 14.51 0.02
CA PRO A 142 8.02 13.13 0.08
C PRO A 142 8.27 12.62 1.50
N GLY A 143 8.61 13.51 2.45
CA GLY A 143 8.75 13.14 3.86
C GLY A 143 7.40 12.82 4.50
N GLU A 144 6.32 13.50 4.09
CA GLU A 144 4.96 13.12 4.51
C GLU A 144 4.57 11.75 3.94
N LEU A 145 4.92 11.46 2.68
CA LEU A 145 4.70 10.13 2.12
C LEU A 145 5.46 9.06 2.90
N LEU A 146 6.74 9.27 3.18
CA LEU A 146 7.55 8.32 3.96
C LEU A 146 6.93 8.10 5.35
N PHE A 147 6.50 9.17 6.02
CA PHE A 147 5.83 9.06 7.31
C PHE A 147 4.56 8.19 7.23
N GLU A 148 3.69 8.40 6.27
CA GLU A 148 2.44 7.65 6.11
C GLU A 148 2.67 6.18 5.70
N LEU A 149 3.70 5.91 4.88
CA LEU A 149 4.13 4.54 4.55
C LEU A 149 4.60 3.81 5.81
N VAL A 150 5.51 4.43 6.56
CA VAL A 150 6.04 3.82 7.79
C VAL A 150 4.95 3.68 8.85
N ARG A 151 4.09 4.69 9.06
CA ARG A 151 2.93 4.61 9.97
C ARG A 151 2.07 3.39 9.67
N LYS A 152 1.68 3.22 8.41
CA LYS A 152 0.86 2.08 8.00
C LYS A 152 1.58 0.75 8.18
N ASN A 153 2.84 0.67 7.76
CA ASN A 153 3.65 -0.54 7.91
C ASN A 153 3.81 -0.91 9.39
N LEU A 154 4.12 0.07 10.23
CA LEU A 154 4.26 -0.13 11.67
C LEU A 154 2.98 -0.72 12.26
N TYR A 155 1.81 -0.16 11.95
CA TYR A 155 0.52 -0.68 12.41
C TYR A 155 0.26 -2.11 11.91
N ILE A 156 0.42 -2.36 10.60
CA ILE A 156 0.07 -3.64 10.01
C ILE A 156 1.06 -4.74 10.42
N VAL A 157 2.35 -4.46 10.38
CA VAL A 157 3.40 -5.46 10.65
C VAL A 157 3.40 -5.82 12.13
N SER A 158 3.39 -4.82 13.03
CA SER A 158 3.42 -5.08 14.49
C SER A 158 2.22 -5.89 14.94
N LYS A 159 1.00 -5.51 14.55
CA LYS A 159 -0.19 -6.28 14.91
C LYS A 159 -0.20 -7.70 14.34
N ASN A 160 0.32 -7.88 13.11
CA ASN A 160 0.37 -9.21 12.49
C ASN A 160 1.39 -10.12 13.17
N ILE A 161 2.55 -9.58 13.56
CA ILE A 161 3.57 -10.34 14.32
C ILE A 161 2.99 -10.72 15.69
N MET A 162 2.36 -9.78 16.40
CA MET A 162 1.70 -10.08 17.67
C MET A 162 0.62 -11.14 17.53
N GLY A 163 -0.11 -11.15 16.40
CA GLY A 163 -1.14 -12.15 16.09
C GLY A 163 -0.62 -13.55 15.79
N LEU A 164 0.70 -13.76 15.67
CA LEU A 164 1.30 -15.10 15.58
C LEU A 164 1.46 -15.75 16.96
N VAL A 165 1.42 -14.95 18.04
CA VAL A 165 1.68 -15.40 19.41
C VAL A 165 0.57 -15.03 20.40
N ALA A 166 -0.47 -14.35 19.94
CA ALA A 166 -1.63 -13.94 20.73
C ALA A 166 -2.92 -14.03 19.89
N GLU A 167 -4.02 -14.33 20.53
CA GLU A 167 -5.37 -14.32 19.96
C GLU A 167 -6.16 -13.11 20.45
N GLY A 168 -7.21 -12.71 19.73
CA GLY A 168 -8.08 -11.60 20.07
C GLY A 168 -7.98 -10.41 19.13
N THR A 169 -8.42 -9.26 19.58
CA THR A 169 -8.38 -8.00 18.84
C THR A 169 -7.06 -7.24 19.14
N VAL A 170 -6.77 -6.24 18.30
CA VAL A 170 -5.55 -5.44 18.49
C VAL A 170 -5.61 -4.64 19.81
N GLY A 171 -6.78 -4.12 20.19
CA GLY A 171 -6.97 -3.41 21.46
C GLY A 171 -6.79 -4.31 22.67
N GLU A 172 -7.42 -5.49 22.69
CA GLU A 172 -7.27 -6.45 23.77
C GLU A 172 -5.80 -6.84 24.01
N VAL A 173 -5.04 -7.09 22.95
CA VAL A 173 -3.62 -7.47 23.07
C VAL A 173 -2.75 -6.26 23.40
N TRP A 174 -3.07 -5.08 22.91
CA TRP A 174 -2.40 -3.84 23.29
C TRP A 174 -2.50 -3.58 24.79
N ASP A 175 -3.68 -3.74 25.38
CA ASP A 175 -3.92 -3.53 26.81
C ASP A 175 -3.25 -4.62 27.66
N ALA A 176 -3.35 -5.87 27.24
CA ALA A 176 -2.83 -7.01 28.03
C ALA A 176 -1.32 -7.27 27.86
N ARG A 177 -0.73 -6.83 26.71
CA ARG A 177 0.66 -7.15 26.32
C ARG A 177 1.38 -5.94 25.73
N ARG A 178 1.23 -4.77 26.33
CA ARG A 178 1.78 -3.51 25.85
C ARG A 178 3.30 -3.57 25.63
N ASP A 179 4.06 -3.98 26.63
CA ASP A 179 5.52 -4.03 26.54
C ASP A 179 6.05 -4.94 25.40
N PRO A 180 5.55 -6.18 25.21
CA PRO A 180 5.90 -6.98 24.05
C PRO A 180 5.51 -6.31 22.71
N PHE A 181 4.34 -5.67 22.65
CA PHE A 181 3.87 -5.00 21.44
C PHE A 181 4.78 -3.82 21.07
N GLU A 182 5.13 -2.99 22.06
CA GLU A 182 6.04 -1.84 21.88
C GLU A 182 7.46 -2.28 21.48
N ARG A 183 7.95 -3.42 22.01
CA ARG A 183 9.24 -3.99 21.55
C ARG A 183 9.19 -4.40 20.09
N VAL A 184 8.15 -5.13 19.66
CA VAL A 184 7.96 -5.49 18.25
C VAL A 184 7.87 -4.26 17.38
N ALA A 185 7.13 -3.23 17.80
CA ALA A 185 7.05 -1.97 17.07
C ALA A 185 8.40 -1.26 16.96
N GLY A 186 9.21 -1.30 18.04
CA GLY A 186 10.56 -0.76 18.06
C GLY A 186 11.51 -1.47 17.07
N ASP A 187 11.44 -2.79 17.02
CA ASP A 187 12.22 -3.60 16.06
C ASP A 187 11.80 -3.31 14.61
N VAL A 188 10.49 -3.25 14.35
CA VAL A 188 9.94 -2.88 13.05
C VAL A 188 10.41 -1.50 12.61
N LEU A 189 10.42 -0.50 13.51
CA LEU A 189 10.94 0.83 13.20
C LEU A 189 12.44 0.81 12.88
N THR A 190 13.22 0.00 13.57
CA THR A 190 14.66 -0.12 13.29
C THR A 190 14.91 -0.64 11.87
N ILE A 191 14.12 -1.64 11.43
CA ILE A 191 14.17 -2.15 10.07
C ILE A 191 13.75 -1.06 9.06
N HIS A 192 12.68 -0.31 9.36
CA HIS A 192 12.21 0.75 8.47
C HIS A 192 13.20 1.92 8.35
N GLU A 193 13.94 2.28 9.41
CA GLU A 193 15.03 3.26 9.33
C GLU A 193 16.14 2.79 8.39
N TRP A 194 16.48 1.49 8.47
CA TRP A 194 17.45 0.92 7.55
C TRP A 194 16.94 0.92 6.09
N LEU A 195 15.67 0.54 5.87
CA LEU A 195 15.05 0.54 4.54
C LEU A 195 14.88 1.96 3.96
N ALA A 196 14.62 2.94 4.80
CA ALA A 196 14.50 4.34 4.39
C ALA A 196 15.86 5.00 4.12
N GLY A 197 16.94 4.45 4.67
CA GLY A 197 18.28 5.04 4.58
C GLY A 197 18.45 6.33 5.40
N GLU A 198 17.47 6.69 6.25
CA GLU A 198 17.50 7.90 7.06
C GLU A 198 16.78 7.68 8.41
N PRO A 199 17.11 8.50 9.44
CA PRO A 199 16.43 8.47 10.73
C PRO A 199 14.94 8.82 10.59
N LEU A 200 14.08 8.05 11.26
CA LEU A 200 12.64 8.28 11.31
C LEU A 200 12.22 9.01 12.60
N PRO A 201 11.10 9.76 12.60
CA PRO A 201 10.55 10.38 13.80
C PRO A 201 9.91 9.34 14.74
N ARG A 202 10.74 8.46 15.33
CA ARG A 202 10.33 7.25 16.08
C ARG A 202 9.27 7.53 17.14
N GLN A 203 9.49 8.58 17.96
CA GLN A 203 8.54 8.90 19.03
C GLN A 203 7.15 9.23 18.45
N ARG A 204 7.09 10.09 17.43
CA ARG A 204 5.84 10.47 16.76
C ARG A 204 5.16 9.25 16.12
N LEU A 205 5.92 8.34 15.52
CA LEU A 205 5.39 7.10 14.93
C LEU A 205 4.83 6.14 15.98
N LEU A 206 5.47 6.01 17.14
CA LEU A 206 4.96 5.18 18.25
C LEU A 206 3.71 5.79 18.90
N GLU A 207 3.67 7.11 19.07
CA GLU A 207 2.48 7.82 19.53
C GLU A 207 1.31 7.65 18.56
N GLN A 208 1.61 7.72 17.25
CA GLN A 208 0.61 7.50 16.21
C GLN A 208 0.13 6.04 16.15
N LEU A 209 1.03 5.06 16.38
CA LEU A 209 0.66 3.65 16.49
C LEU A 209 -0.34 3.43 17.64
N ALA A 210 -0.06 4.00 18.83
CA ALA A 210 -0.97 3.93 19.97
C ALA A 210 -2.35 4.51 19.61
N HIS A 211 -2.37 5.69 19.02
CA HIS A 211 -3.61 6.34 18.56
C HIS A 211 -4.37 5.47 17.54
N ASP A 212 -3.67 4.88 16.56
CA ASP A 212 -4.29 4.04 15.52
C ASP A 212 -4.87 2.75 16.11
N ILE A 213 -4.23 2.17 17.14
CA ILE A 213 -4.76 1.00 17.86
C ILE A 213 -6.01 1.38 18.67
N GLU A 214 -5.97 2.51 19.40
CA GLU A 214 -7.10 3.02 20.19
C GLU A 214 -8.30 3.39 19.35
N ALA A 215 -8.08 3.87 18.12
CA ALA A 215 -9.15 4.20 17.17
C ALA A 215 -9.74 2.96 16.47
N LEU A 216 -9.01 1.86 16.40
CA LEU A 216 -9.40 0.63 15.69
C LEU A 216 -9.27 -0.63 16.59
N PRO A 217 -9.78 -0.61 17.85
CA PRO A 217 -9.48 -1.64 18.84
C PRO A 217 -10.03 -3.02 18.46
N ASP A 218 -11.13 -3.07 17.73
CA ASP A 218 -11.84 -4.31 17.35
C ASP A 218 -11.22 -5.02 16.13
N LYS A 219 -10.12 -4.49 15.56
CA LYS A 219 -9.47 -5.13 14.42
C LYS A 219 -8.73 -6.40 14.84
N GLY A 220 -8.91 -7.45 14.05
CA GLY A 220 -8.17 -8.71 14.26
C GLY A 220 -6.65 -8.49 14.12
N LEU A 221 -5.89 -9.18 14.96
CA LEU A 221 -4.42 -9.11 14.97
C LEU A 221 -3.81 -9.68 13.70
N ALA A 222 -4.03 -10.96 13.43
CA ALA A 222 -3.41 -11.66 12.32
C ALA A 222 -4.34 -11.77 11.11
N GLY A 223 -3.77 -11.58 9.93
CA GLY A 223 -4.36 -11.96 8.65
C GLY A 223 -3.58 -13.13 8.04
N SER A 224 -4.07 -13.68 6.93
CA SER A 224 -3.41 -14.77 6.19
C SER A 224 -1.98 -14.43 5.73
N SER A 225 -1.64 -13.16 5.60
CA SER A 225 -0.32 -12.66 5.21
C SER A 225 0.67 -12.49 6.37
N ALA A 226 0.26 -12.68 7.65
CA ALA A 226 1.13 -12.47 8.80
C ALA A 226 2.44 -13.28 8.78
N PRO A 227 2.45 -14.59 8.45
CA PRO A 227 3.70 -15.36 8.37
C PRO A 227 4.64 -14.86 7.26
N ALA A 228 4.09 -14.44 6.10
CA ALA A 228 4.89 -13.92 5.00
C ALA A 228 5.50 -12.55 5.36
N ARG A 229 4.76 -11.69 6.06
CA ARG A 229 5.28 -10.40 6.57
C ARG A 229 6.42 -10.58 7.56
N LEU A 230 6.25 -11.45 8.56
CA LEU A 230 7.35 -11.75 9.48
C LEU A 230 8.59 -12.23 8.73
N ARG A 231 8.42 -13.14 7.75
CA ARG A 231 9.55 -13.63 6.97
C ARG A 231 10.27 -12.50 6.24
N ARG A 232 9.54 -11.58 5.57
CA ARG A 232 10.14 -10.42 4.89
C ARG A 232 10.89 -9.51 5.87
N MET A 233 10.30 -9.21 7.02
CA MET A 233 11.00 -8.42 8.05
C MET A 233 12.30 -9.08 8.51
N LEU A 234 12.30 -10.41 8.75
CA LEU A 234 13.50 -11.15 9.13
C LEU A 234 14.57 -11.23 8.03
N MET A 235 14.20 -11.03 6.77
CA MET A 235 15.18 -10.94 5.67
C MET A 235 15.91 -9.60 5.63
N HIS A 236 15.36 -8.57 6.28
CA HIS A 236 15.93 -7.23 6.39
C HIS A 236 16.64 -6.98 7.74
N ALA A 237 16.45 -7.86 8.73
CA ALA A 237 17.06 -7.78 10.06
C ALA A 237 18.47 -8.41 10.07
#